data_7504a1cd2de4ae761b47f6da26286212
#
_entry.id   7504a1cd2de4ae761b47f6da26286212
#
_cell.length_a   1.000
_cell.length_b   1.000
_cell.length_c   1.000
_cell.angle_alpha   90.00
_cell.angle_beta   90.00
_cell.angle_gamma   90.00
#
_symmetry.space_group_name_H-M   'P 1'
#
loop_
_entity.id
_entity.type
_entity.pdbx_description
1 polymer ?
#
loop_
_entity_poly.entity_id
_entity_poly.type
_entity_poly.pdbx_seq_one_letter_code
_entity_poly.pdbx_strand_id
1 'polypeptide(L)'
;IGCSFHKINFEQRKNLHLAAVITNNFTNYLFSLSKEILSDQNLNFDILKPLINETVDKIHKLDPSESQTGPARRNDQNIIDMHIKMLKDPEHQNLYKLISQMIKRKYDN
;
A
#
# COMPACT_ATOMS: atom_id res chain seq x y z
N ILE A 1 -7.68 -8.20 -16.46
CA ILE A 1 -8.02 -6.79 -16.63
C ILE A 1 -8.88 -6.50 -17.84
N GLY A 2 -9.14 -7.39 -18.63
CA GLY A 2 -9.75 -7.15 -19.89
C GLY A 2 -11.24 -6.91 -19.91
N CYS A 3 -11.84 -6.45 -18.83
CA CYS A 3 -13.29 -6.29 -18.81
C CYS A 3 -13.78 -5.01 -19.42
N SER A 4 -12.90 -4.13 -19.82
CA SER A 4 -13.30 -2.86 -20.38
C SER A 4 -13.71 -3.00 -21.84
N PHE A 5 -14.84 -2.42 -22.19
CA PHE A 5 -15.30 -2.33 -23.56
C PHE A 5 -15.02 -0.97 -24.18
N HIS A 6 -14.31 -0.12 -23.48
CA HIS A 6 -13.97 1.20 -23.98
C HIS A 6 -12.78 1.14 -24.92
N LYS A 7 -12.88 1.86 -26.02
CA LYS A 7 -11.71 2.09 -26.86
C LYS A 7 -10.82 3.08 -26.16
N ILE A 8 -9.57 2.70 -25.96
CA ILE A 8 -8.58 3.58 -25.36
C ILE A 8 -7.51 3.91 -26.37
N ASN A 9 -7.02 5.14 -26.31
CA ASN A 9 -5.94 5.60 -27.19
C ASN A 9 -4.59 5.15 -26.62
N PHE A 10 -3.51 5.47 -27.34
CA PHE A 10 -2.17 5.06 -26.96
C PHE A 10 -1.73 5.65 -25.63
N GLU A 11 -2.03 6.93 -25.38
CA GLU A 11 -1.68 7.59 -24.11
C GLU A 11 -2.46 6.97 -22.94
N GLN A 12 -3.72 6.71 -23.13
CA GLN A 12 -4.55 6.06 -22.10
C GLN A 12 -4.04 4.66 -21.79
N ARG A 13 -3.59 3.92 -22.81
CA ARG A 13 -3.05 2.57 -22.64
C ARG A 13 -1.77 2.60 -21.79
N LYS A 14 -0.88 3.55 -22.07
CA LYS A 14 0.35 3.70 -21.27
C LYS A 14 0.02 4.01 -19.81
N ASN A 15 -0.92 4.90 -19.57
CA ASN A 15 -1.31 5.27 -18.21
C ASN A 15 -2.04 4.14 -17.49
N LEU A 16 -2.84 3.36 -18.22
CA LEU A 16 -3.47 2.18 -17.64
C LEU A 16 -2.42 1.15 -17.20
N HIS A 17 -1.39 0.94 -18.02
CA HIS A 17 -0.30 0.05 -17.65
C HIS A 17 0.47 0.56 -16.43
N LEU A 18 0.75 1.86 -16.37
CA LEU A 18 1.40 2.47 -15.21
C LEU A 18 0.57 2.24 -13.95
N ALA A 19 -0.72 2.51 -14.01
CA ALA A 19 -1.61 2.32 -12.86
C ALA A 19 -1.68 0.83 -12.44
N ALA A 20 -1.67 -0.07 -13.41
CA ALA A 20 -1.71 -1.51 -13.13
C ALA A 20 -0.43 -1.99 -12.44
N VAL A 21 0.73 -1.48 -12.84
CA VAL A 21 2.00 -1.80 -12.18
C VAL A 21 1.96 -1.37 -10.71
N ILE A 22 1.51 -0.15 -10.45
CA ILE A 22 1.41 0.37 -9.09
C ILE A 22 0.41 -0.47 -8.27
N THR A 23 -0.76 -0.74 -8.83
CA THR A 23 -1.84 -1.44 -8.14
C THR A 23 -1.52 -2.92 -7.89
N ASN A 24 -0.87 -3.57 -8.83
CA ASN A 24 -0.65 -5.01 -8.78
C ASN A 24 0.79 -5.37 -8.38
N ASN A 25 1.75 -4.91 -9.17
CA ASN A 25 3.14 -5.35 -8.99
C ASN A 25 3.76 -4.78 -7.72
N PHE A 26 3.56 -3.49 -7.47
CA PHE A 26 4.10 -2.87 -6.26
C PHE A 26 3.38 -3.36 -5.02
N THR A 27 2.09 -3.54 -5.10
CA THR A 27 1.30 -4.12 -3.99
C THR A 27 1.80 -5.51 -3.64
N ASN A 28 2.08 -6.34 -4.65
CA ASN A 28 2.61 -7.68 -4.40
C ASN A 28 3.98 -7.65 -3.70
N TYR A 29 4.83 -6.72 -4.09
CA TYR A 29 6.13 -6.57 -3.43
C TYR A 29 5.94 -6.21 -1.94
N LEU A 30 4.98 -5.35 -1.63
CA LEU A 30 4.68 -4.99 -0.25
C LEU A 30 4.16 -6.19 0.55
N PHE A 31 3.41 -7.09 -0.07
CA PHE A 31 3.04 -8.36 0.57
C PHE A 31 4.27 -9.19 0.90
N SER A 32 5.24 -9.27 -0.02
CA SER A 32 6.49 -10.00 0.19
C SER A 32 7.29 -9.42 1.35
N LEU A 33 7.38 -8.09 1.42
CA LEU A 33 8.05 -7.40 2.51
C LEU A 33 7.38 -7.70 3.85
N SER A 34 6.07 -7.64 3.89
CA SER A 34 5.29 -7.95 5.10
C SER A 34 5.52 -9.38 5.55
N LYS A 35 5.57 -10.32 4.60
CA LYS A 35 5.86 -11.72 4.91
C LYS A 35 7.23 -11.89 5.55
N GLU A 36 8.24 -11.20 5.03
CA GLU A 36 9.60 -11.24 5.59
C GLU A 36 9.61 -10.74 7.03
N ILE A 37 8.94 -9.63 7.30
CA ILE A 37 8.85 -9.05 8.65
C ILE A 37 8.22 -10.06 9.62
N LEU A 38 7.12 -10.70 9.21
CA LEU A 38 6.45 -11.69 10.06
C LEU A 38 7.31 -12.95 10.25
N SER A 39 7.99 -13.41 9.21
CA SER A 39 8.85 -14.59 9.29
C SER A 39 9.99 -14.41 10.28
N ASP A 40 10.54 -13.21 10.41
CA ASP A 40 11.57 -12.90 11.38
C ASP A 40 11.08 -13.09 12.82
N GLN A 41 9.78 -13.03 13.03
CA GLN A 41 9.15 -13.24 14.34
C GLN A 41 8.44 -14.60 14.44
N ASN A 42 8.71 -15.51 13.50
CA ASN A 42 8.07 -16.84 13.44
C ASN A 42 6.54 -16.76 13.33
N LEU A 43 6.04 -15.73 12.66
CA LEU A 43 4.62 -15.55 12.42
C LEU A 43 4.29 -15.89 10.96
N ASN A 44 3.15 -16.54 10.76
CA ASN A 44 2.69 -16.94 9.44
C ASN A 44 2.00 -15.76 8.75
N PHE A 45 2.33 -15.54 7.48
CA PHE A 45 1.71 -14.48 6.69
C PHE A 45 0.18 -14.61 6.61
N ASP A 46 -0.36 -15.80 6.75
CA ASP A 46 -1.81 -16.04 6.71
C ASP A 46 -2.58 -15.20 7.74
N ILE A 47 -1.90 -14.76 8.81
CA ILE A 47 -2.49 -13.86 9.81
C ILE A 47 -3.00 -12.55 9.17
N LEU A 48 -2.34 -12.10 8.09
CA LEU A 48 -2.69 -10.86 7.41
C LEU A 48 -3.75 -11.02 6.33
N LYS A 49 -4.09 -12.24 5.94
CA LYS A 49 -5.04 -12.47 4.84
C LYS A 49 -6.43 -11.87 5.09
N PRO A 50 -7.01 -11.97 6.30
CA PRO A 50 -8.27 -11.28 6.57
C PRO A 50 -8.19 -9.77 6.37
N LEU A 51 -7.06 -9.16 6.76
CA LEU A 51 -6.85 -7.73 6.56
C LEU A 51 -6.73 -7.37 5.08
N ILE A 52 -6.03 -8.20 4.31
CA ILE A 52 -5.91 -8.02 2.86
C ILE A 52 -7.29 -8.07 2.21
N ASN A 53 -8.10 -9.05 2.59
CA ASN A 53 -9.46 -9.18 2.06
C ASN A 53 -10.30 -7.96 2.41
N GLU A 54 -10.20 -7.45 3.63
CA GLU A 54 -10.92 -6.25 4.06
C GLU A 54 -10.51 -5.03 3.24
N THR A 55 -9.21 -4.88 2.97
CA THR A 55 -8.70 -3.78 2.16
C THR A 55 -9.26 -3.83 0.75
N VAL A 56 -9.29 -5.02 0.14
CA VAL A 56 -9.86 -5.20 -1.20
C VAL A 56 -11.36 -4.94 -1.21
N ASP A 57 -12.07 -5.43 -0.22
CA ASP A 57 -13.53 -5.20 -0.12
C ASP A 57 -13.85 -3.71 -0.04
N LYS A 58 -13.04 -2.95 0.70
CA LYS A 58 -13.27 -1.52 0.86
C LYS A 58 -13.15 -0.75 -0.45
N ILE A 59 -12.19 -1.11 -1.31
CA ILE A 59 -12.03 -0.41 -2.59
C ILE A 59 -13.13 -0.74 -3.59
N HIS A 60 -13.91 -1.80 -3.35
CA HIS A 60 -15.10 -2.09 -4.14
C HIS A 60 -16.30 -1.26 -3.71
N LYS A 61 -16.28 -0.72 -2.50
CA LYS A 61 -17.40 0.02 -1.92
C LYS A 61 -17.15 1.51 -1.81
N LEU A 62 -15.89 1.89 -1.63
CA LEU A 62 -15.48 3.28 -1.38
C LEU A 62 -14.37 3.65 -2.34
N ASP A 63 -14.26 4.94 -2.62
CA ASP A 63 -13.10 5.46 -3.31
C ASP A 63 -11.85 5.20 -2.45
N PRO A 64 -10.69 4.85 -3.05
CA PRO A 64 -9.46 4.64 -2.27
C PRO A 64 -9.11 5.80 -1.34
N SER A 65 -9.38 7.03 -1.76
CA SER A 65 -9.11 8.20 -0.93
C SER A 65 -9.97 8.26 0.33
N GLU A 66 -11.13 7.62 0.31
CA GLU A 66 -12.05 7.58 1.46
C GLU A 66 -11.77 6.38 2.38
N SER A 67 -11.02 5.40 1.90
CA SER A 67 -10.75 4.18 2.66
C SER A 67 -9.35 4.12 3.27
N GLN A 68 -8.55 5.18 3.11
CA GLN A 68 -7.20 5.21 3.66
C GLN A 68 -7.22 5.10 5.18
N THR A 69 -6.39 4.21 5.72
CA THR A 69 -6.21 3.99 7.16
C THR A 69 -4.73 4.09 7.52
N GLY A 70 -4.41 3.80 8.76
CA GLY A 70 -3.04 3.70 9.22
C GLY A 70 -2.54 4.91 10.00
N PRO A 71 -1.34 4.81 10.56
CA PRO A 71 -0.80 5.86 11.44
C PRO A 71 -0.54 7.17 10.69
N ALA A 72 -0.14 7.13 9.43
CA ALA A 72 0.08 8.36 8.65
C ALA A 72 -1.24 9.10 8.42
N ARG A 73 -2.33 8.36 8.14
CA ARG A 73 -3.65 8.96 7.98
C ARG A 73 -4.14 9.63 9.25
N ARG A 74 -3.83 9.03 10.41
CA ARG A 74 -4.19 9.56 11.73
C ARG A 74 -3.20 10.58 12.27
N ASN A 75 -2.14 10.86 11.53
CA ASN A 75 -1.05 11.74 11.96
C ASN A 75 -0.39 11.27 13.27
N ASP A 76 -0.22 9.97 13.42
CA ASP A 76 0.37 9.34 14.60
C ASP A 76 1.88 9.19 14.41
N GLN A 77 2.61 10.28 14.69
CA GLN A 77 4.05 10.32 14.45
C GLN A 77 4.82 9.37 15.36
N ASN A 78 4.35 9.11 16.57
CA ASN A 78 5.02 8.21 17.49
C ASN A 78 5.07 6.78 16.94
N ILE A 79 3.97 6.30 16.38
CA ILE A 79 3.92 4.98 15.77
C ILE A 79 4.79 4.92 14.51
N ILE A 80 4.74 5.97 13.68
CA ILE A 80 5.56 6.04 12.46
C ILE A 80 7.04 5.93 12.82
N ASP A 81 7.50 6.71 13.79
CA ASP A 81 8.90 6.72 14.21
C ASP A 81 9.33 5.36 14.78
N MET A 82 8.45 4.73 15.54
CA MET A 82 8.69 3.38 16.08
C MET A 82 8.86 2.36 14.96
N HIS A 83 7.96 2.36 13.99
CA HIS A 83 8.00 1.43 12.86
C HIS A 83 9.27 1.60 12.03
N ILE A 84 9.69 2.85 11.79
CA ILE A 84 10.91 3.12 11.05
C ILE A 84 12.11 2.50 11.76
N LYS A 85 12.18 2.64 13.08
CA LYS A 85 13.27 2.05 13.87
C LYS A 85 13.25 0.52 13.85
N MET A 86 12.08 -0.08 13.73
CA MET A 86 11.93 -1.54 13.66
C MET A 86 12.44 -2.11 12.34
N LEU A 87 12.39 -1.32 11.27
CA LEU A 87 12.88 -1.75 9.96
C LEU A 87 14.41 -1.69 9.94
N LYS A 88 15.04 -2.81 9.58
CA LYS A 88 16.50 -2.94 9.62
C LYS A 88 17.18 -2.44 8.35
N ASP A 89 16.49 -2.58 7.21
CA ASP A 89 17.01 -2.21 5.91
C ASP A 89 16.76 -0.72 5.66
N PRO A 90 17.83 0.07 5.38
CA PRO A 90 17.67 1.50 5.10
C PRO A 90 16.72 1.80 3.92
N GLU A 91 16.69 0.95 2.91
CA GLU A 91 15.75 1.14 1.79
C GLU A 91 14.30 0.97 2.24
N HIS A 92 14.03 0.00 3.09
CA HIS A 92 12.69 -0.20 3.64
C HIS A 92 12.29 0.97 4.53
N GLN A 93 13.22 1.52 5.31
CA GLN A 93 12.97 2.71 6.11
C GLN A 93 12.60 3.90 5.22
N ASN A 94 13.35 4.09 4.13
CA ASN A 94 13.08 5.18 3.18
C ASN A 94 11.72 5.00 2.50
N LEU A 95 11.38 3.79 2.11
CA LEU A 95 10.09 3.47 1.52
C LEU A 95 8.95 3.81 2.48
N TYR A 96 9.07 3.39 3.73
CA TYR A 96 8.06 3.65 4.76
C TYR A 96 7.89 5.16 4.98
N LYS A 97 8.99 5.87 5.09
CA LYS A 97 8.98 7.33 5.25
C LYS A 97 8.30 8.02 4.09
N LEU A 98 8.67 7.63 2.87
CA LEU A 98 8.14 8.28 1.67
C LEU A 98 6.63 8.09 1.54
N ILE A 99 6.16 6.86 1.70
CA ILE A 99 4.72 6.59 1.62
C ILE A 99 3.96 7.31 2.74
N SER A 100 4.51 7.28 3.95
CA SER A 100 3.90 7.99 5.10
C SER A 100 3.78 9.48 4.85
N GLN A 101 4.82 10.09 4.29
CA GLN A 101 4.82 11.52 3.96
C GLN A 101 3.79 11.85 2.88
N MET A 102 3.67 10.99 1.87
CA MET A 102 2.69 11.19 0.80
C MET A 102 1.26 11.09 1.32
N ILE A 103 1.00 10.13 2.21
CA ILE A 103 -0.32 10.00 2.84
C ILE A 103 -0.62 11.24 3.70
N LYS A 104 0.32 11.65 4.53
CA LYS A 104 0.14 12.84 5.37
C LYS A 104 -0.20 14.07 4.55
N ARG A 105 0.55 14.30 3.46
CA ARG A 105 0.29 15.46 2.59
C ARG A 105 -1.09 15.42 1.95
N LYS A 106 -1.52 14.23 1.56
CA LYS A 106 -2.82 14.08 0.90
C LYS A 106 -3.98 14.40 1.84
N TYR A 107 -3.85 14.08 3.12
CA TYR A 107 -4.92 14.24 4.11
C TYR A 107 -4.67 15.38 5.11
N ASP A 108 -3.60 16.09 4.93
CA ASP A 108 -3.29 17.28 5.74
C ASP A 108 -3.97 18.49 5.10
N ASN A 109 -4.73 19.20 5.88
CA ASN A 109 -5.47 20.37 5.39
C ASN A 109 -4.81 21.64 5.87
#